data_ebb7fc2a10a3293978c6e1b70719d1c0
#
_entry.id   ebb7fc2a10a3293978c6e1b70719d1c0
#
_cell.length_a   1.000
_cell.length_b   1.000
_cell.length_c   1.000
_cell.angle_alpha   90.00
_cell.angle_beta   90.00
_cell.angle_gamma   90.00
#
_symmetry.space_group_name_H-M   'P 1'
#
loop_
_entity.id
_entity.type
_entity.pdbx_description
1 polymer ?
#
loop_
_entity_poly.entity_id
_entity_poly.type
_entity_poly.pdbx_seq_one_letter_code
_entity_poly.pdbx_strand_id
1 'polypeptide(L)'
;MVEGVEAAGGLREEVERLRRDLAEAREQQAATSGVLAVLGRATSDLDAVLETVVDSARHLCRADVALIFLLEGDTYRLAIASGPLTEEDRAYLAQHPLAQDRGTLTGRVGLERRPQQIADVLADPEYGRLDIQRHGGFRTTMGVPMLLDGEVVGVLVVWRTEVDPFSERATELLTTFATQAAIAIRNVDLVHALQARSAEVEVASRHKSEFLASMSHELRTPLNAVIGFSEVLLERMFGDLNDRQEDYLRDIWSSGKHLLELLNEILDLSKVEAGQMTLDPTEFSLQEALGHGLALVRERAARHGIRLGLEVAADVGPVRADELRIKQVIVNLLSNAVKFTPDGGRVEVRARTEGSEVLVTVADTGTGVAAEDRERIFESFQQGGRRASTTEGTGLGLTLSKRIVELHGGRIWVDSQMGVGSTFGFAIPAGAPATAAATGDDPGRADW
;
A
#
# COMPACT_ATOMS: atom_id res chain seq x y z
N MET A 1 -64.49 23.99 -35.52
CA MET A 1 -64.20 22.54 -35.35
C MET A 1 -62.97 22.06 -36.12
N VAL A 2 -62.55 22.70 -37.22
CA VAL A 2 -61.37 22.26 -38.02
C VAL A 2 -60.03 22.64 -37.35
N GLU A 3 -59.89 23.81 -36.75
CA GLU A 3 -58.67 24.25 -36.04
C GLU A 3 -58.29 23.39 -34.84
N GLY A 4 -59.25 22.82 -34.15
CA GLY A 4 -58.97 21.94 -33.00
C GLY A 4 -58.44 20.55 -33.38
N VAL A 5 -58.68 20.08 -34.61
CA VAL A 5 -58.21 18.77 -35.06
C VAL A 5 -56.76 18.87 -35.60
N GLU A 6 -56.37 19.97 -36.22
CA GLU A 6 -55.01 20.23 -36.67
C GLU A 6 -54.06 20.44 -35.50
N ALA A 7 -54.51 21.19 -34.46
CA ALA A 7 -53.71 21.37 -33.25
C ALA A 7 -53.51 20.05 -32.47
N ALA A 8 -54.50 19.16 -32.46
CA ALA A 8 -54.39 17.84 -31.83
C ALA A 8 -53.49 16.88 -32.63
N GLY A 9 -53.41 17.03 -33.95
CA GLY A 9 -52.48 16.28 -34.81
C GLY A 9 -51.04 16.66 -34.56
N GLY A 10 -50.70 17.95 -34.53
CA GLY A 10 -49.38 18.45 -34.25
C GLY A 10 -48.84 18.11 -32.86
N LEU A 11 -49.75 18.12 -31.85
CA LEU A 11 -49.37 17.72 -30.48
C LEU A 11 -49.08 16.23 -30.39
N ARG A 12 -49.78 15.38 -31.14
CA ARG A 12 -49.50 13.93 -31.19
C ARG A 12 -48.14 13.63 -31.87
N GLU A 13 -47.81 14.27 -32.95
CA GLU A 13 -46.52 14.13 -33.64
C GLU A 13 -45.37 14.59 -32.72
N GLU A 14 -45.56 15.69 -32.02
CA GLU A 14 -44.57 16.20 -31.08
C GLU A 14 -44.36 15.27 -29.88
N VAL A 15 -45.43 14.71 -29.32
CA VAL A 15 -45.37 13.71 -28.24
C VAL A 15 -44.67 12.43 -28.72
N GLU A 16 -44.95 11.96 -29.93
CA GLU A 16 -44.24 10.78 -30.47
C GLU A 16 -42.76 11.03 -30.77
N ARG A 17 -42.43 12.25 -31.20
CA ARG A 17 -41.01 12.67 -31.35
C ARG A 17 -40.33 12.69 -29.99
N LEU A 18 -40.87 13.35 -28.98
CA LEU A 18 -40.35 13.42 -27.63
C LEU A 18 -40.21 12.05 -26.96
N ARG A 19 -41.13 11.14 -27.22
CA ARG A 19 -41.05 9.74 -26.74
C ARG A 19 -39.88 8.99 -27.38
N ARG A 20 -39.65 9.17 -28.68
CA ARG A 20 -38.49 8.59 -29.38
C ARG A 20 -37.19 9.15 -28.83
N ASP A 21 -37.08 10.48 -28.69
CA ASP A 21 -35.93 11.15 -28.16
C ASP A 21 -35.61 10.70 -26.70
N LEU A 22 -36.65 10.52 -25.88
CA LEU A 22 -36.50 10.03 -24.50
C LEU A 22 -36.07 8.56 -24.45
N ALA A 23 -36.60 7.71 -25.34
CA ALA A 23 -36.22 6.30 -25.41
C ALA A 23 -34.72 6.16 -25.82
N GLU A 24 -34.30 6.91 -26.84
CA GLU A 24 -32.92 6.95 -27.28
C GLU A 24 -31.97 7.49 -26.19
N ALA A 25 -32.39 8.54 -25.45
CA ALA A 25 -31.56 9.08 -24.35
C ALA A 25 -31.41 8.08 -23.19
N ARG A 26 -32.48 7.31 -22.87
CA ARG A 26 -32.44 6.27 -21.84
C ARG A 26 -31.56 5.09 -22.26
N GLU A 27 -31.61 4.67 -23.50
CA GLU A 27 -30.78 3.58 -24.04
C GLU A 27 -29.30 3.98 -23.99
N GLN A 28 -28.98 5.21 -24.34
CA GLN A 28 -27.65 5.79 -24.24
C GLN A 28 -27.14 5.86 -22.79
N GLN A 29 -27.98 6.33 -21.88
CA GLN A 29 -27.65 6.39 -20.46
C GLN A 29 -27.41 4.99 -19.85
N ALA A 30 -28.23 4.02 -20.23
CA ALA A 30 -28.07 2.63 -19.79
C ALA A 30 -26.76 2.00 -20.30
N ALA A 31 -26.40 2.25 -21.57
CA ALA A 31 -25.16 1.74 -22.15
C ALA A 31 -23.93 2.39 -21.53
N THR A 32 -23.95 3.72 -21.34
CA THR A 32 -22.86 4.43 -20.64
C THR A 32 -22.71 3.95 -19.20
N SER A 33 -23.83 3.73 -18.50
CA SER A 33 -23.82 3.20 -17.13
C SER A 33 -23.35 1.74 -17.08
N GLY A 34 -23.67 0.92 -18.09
CA GLY A 34 -23.19 -0.45 -18.22
C GLY A 34 -21.68 -0.53 -18.37
N VAL A 35 -21.09 0.30 -19.24
CA VAL A 35 -19.62 0.41 -19.42
C VAL A 35 -18.94 0.87 -18.12
N LEU A 36 -19.50 1.88 -17.46
CA LEU A 36 -18.96 2.34 -16.16
C LEU A 36 -19.03 1.27 -15.06
N ALA A 37 -20.07 0.44 -15.05
CA ALA A 37 -20.20 -0.65 -14.09
C ALA A 37 -19.21 -1.79 -14.34
N VAL A 38 -18.84 -2.06 -15.59
CA VAL A 38 -17.83 -3.05 -15.96
C VAL A 38 -16.43 -2.52 -15.64
N LEU A 39 -16.16 -1.24 -15.93
CA LEU A 39 -14.90 -0.57 -15.58
C LEU A 39 -14.64 -0.57 -14.06
N GLY A 40 -15.70 -0.46 -13.24
CA GLY A 40 -15.57 -0.49 -11.78
C GLY A 40 -15.31 -1.88 -11.18
N ARG A 41 -15.52 -2.95 -11.94
CA ARG A 41 -15.34 -4.35 -11.48
C ARG A 41 -14.14 -5.07 -12.10
N ALA A 42 -13.70 -4.65 -13.28
CA ALA A 42 -12.63 -5.30 -14.03
C ALA A 42 -11.28 -4.60 -13.79
N THR A 43 -10.66 -4.86 -12.63
CA THR A 43 -9.29 -4.38 -12.35
C THR A 43 -8.21 -5.26 -12.96
N SER A 44 -8.53 -6.38 -13.61
CA SER A 44 -7.54 -7.36 -14.08
C SER A 44 -7.74 -7.91 -15.48
N ASP A 45 -8.86 -7.62 -16.17
CA ASP A 45 -9.14 -8.17 -17.52
C ASP A 45 -9.43 -7.03 -18.51
N LEU A 46 -8.36 -6.56 -19.17
CA LEU A 46 -8.44 -5.51 -20.19
C LEU A 46 -9.28 -5.93 -21.38
N ASP A 47 -9.15 -7.18 -21.82
CA ASP A 47 -9.83 -7.69 -23.01
C ASP A 47 -11.36 -7.66 -22.82
N ALA A 48 -11.87 -8.10 -21.69
CA ALA A 48 -13.31 -8.04 -21.38
C ALA A 48 -13.86 -6.61 -21.34
N VAL A 49 -13.06 -5.63 -20.89
CA VAL A 49 -13.45 -4.22 -20.90
C VAL A 49 -13.50 -3.69 -22.34
N LEU A 50 -12.46 -3.94 -23.12
CA LEU A 50 -12.39 -3.50 -24.50
C LEU A 50 -13.49 -4.16 -25.36
N GLU A 51 -13.80 -5.45 -25.14
CA GLU A 51 -14.94 -6.13 -25.74
C GLU A 51 -16.26 -5.39 -25.49
N THR A 52 -16.51 -5.04 -24.23
CA THR A 52 -17.73 -4.31 -23.87
C THR A 52 -17.78 -2.93 -24.55
N VAL A 53 -16.65 -2.25 -24.68
CA VAL A 53 -16.56 -0.95 -25.34
C VAL A 53 -16.86 -1.07 -26.83
N VAL A 54 -16.23 -2.02 -27.56
CA VAL A 54 -16.46 -2.18 -29.00
C VAL A 54 -17.88 -2.64 -29.29
N ASP A 55 -18.46 -3.53 -28.47
CA ASP A 55 -19.84 -3.97 -28.63
C ASP A 55 -20.83 -2.82 -28.43
N SER A 56 -20.62 -2.02 -27.41
CA SER A 56 -21.45 -0.84 -27.14
C SER A 56 -21.34 0.20 -28.25
N ALA A 57 -20.12 0.47 -28.70
CA ALA A 57 -19.84 1.38 -29.81
C ALA A 57 -20.51 0.93 -31.11
N ARG A 58 -20.42 -0.37 -31.45
CA ARG A 58 -21.07 -0.96 -32.61
C ARG A 58 -22.58 -0.75 -32.59
N HIS A 59 -23.23 -1.11 -31.48
CA HIS A 59 -24.69 -1.05 -31.36
C HIS A 59 -25.21 0.40 -31.37
N LEU A 60 -24.61 1.28 -30.58
CA LEU A 60 -25.11 2.66 -30.44
C LEU A 60 -24.81 3.55 -31.64
N CYS A 61 -23.69 3.31 -32.34
CA CYS A 61 -23.40 3.98 -33.60
C CYS A 61 -24.13 3.34 -34.80
N ARG A 62 -24.90 2.25 -34.60
CA ARG A 62 -25.53 1.46 -35.68
C ARG A 62 -24.53 1.09 -36.77
N ALA A 63 -23.35 0.64 -36.35
CA ALA A 63 -22.31 0.18 -37.23
C ALA A 63 -22.38 -1.33 -37.44
N ASP A 64 -21.90 -1.83 -38.55
CA ASP A 64 -21.81 -3.26 -38.81
C ASP A 64 -20.67 -3.88 -37.99
N VAL A 65 -19.54 -3.16 -37.88
CA VAL A 65 -18.36 -3.60 -37.13
C VAL A 65 -17.78 -2.44 -36.34
N ALA A 66 -17.20 -2.76 -35.19
CA ALA A 66 -16.37 -1.87 -34.38
C ALA A 66 -15.05 -2.55 -34.02
N LEU A 67 -13.96 -1.79 -34.02
CA LEU A 67 -12.61 -2.29 -33.77
C LEU A 67 -11.82 -1.31 -32.91
N ILE A 68 -10.95 -1.83 -32.07
CA ILE A 68 -9.90 -1.05 -31.42
C ILE A 68 -8.55 -1.48 -32.00
N PHE A 69 -7.80 -0.48 -32.46
CA PHE A 69 -6.41 -0.60 -32.81
C PHE A 69 -5.57 0.09 -31.72
N LEU A 70 -4.57 -0.60 -31.19
CA LEU A 70 -3.61 -0.03 -30.24
C LEU A 70 -2.32 0.37 -30.96
N LEU A 71 -1.72 1.46 -30.54
CA LEU A 71 -0.46 1.93 -31.08
C LEU A 71 0.71 1.16 -30.43
N GLU A 72 1.46 0.43 -31.27
CA GLU A 72 2.68 -0.26 -30.90
C GLU A 72 3.86 0.27 -31.72
N GLY A 73 4.71 1.08 -31.10
CA GLY A 73 5.74 1.82 -31.82
C GLY A 73 5.13 2.79 -32.85
N ASP A 74 5.38 2.59 -34.14
CA ASP A 74 4.88 3.43 -35.23
C ASP A 74 3.69 2.82 -35.99
N THR A 75 3.10 1.74 -35.48
CA THR A 75 2.02 1.01 -36.15
C THR A 75 0.85 0.73 -35.22
N TYR A 76 -0.34 0.70 -35.83
CA TYR A 76 -1.59 0.31 -35.14
C TYR A 76 -1.88 -1.15 -35.39
N ARG A 77 -1.99 -1.93 -34.30
CA ARG A 77 -2.37 -3.35 -34.33
C ARG A 77 -3.80 -3.54 -33.85
N LEU A 78 -4.52 -4.45 -34.50
CA LEU A 78 -5.84 -4.85 -34.05
C LEU A 78 -5.73 -5.51 -32.66
N ALA A 79 -6.38 -4.90 -31.68
CA ALA A 79 -6.51 -5.47 -30.34
C ALA A 79 -7.82 -6.27 -30.22
N ILE A 80 -8.95 -5.68 -30.64
CA ILE A 80 -10.26 -6.30 -30.49
C ILE A 80 -11.21 -5.87 -31.60
N ALA A 81 -12.18 -6.73 -31.94
CA ALA A 81 -13.20 -6.47 -32.92
C ALA A 81 -14.54 -7.06 -32.55
N SER A 82 -15.63 -6.32 -32.82
CA SER A 82 -17.01 -6.77 -32.67
C SER A 82 -17.75 -6.63 -33.99
N GLY A 83 -18.56 -7.61 -34.35
CA GLY A 83 -19.36 -7.66 -35.56
C GLY A 83 -19.14 -8.90 -36.42
N PRO A 84 -19.78 -9.00 -37.59
CA PRO A 84 -19.79 -10.15 -38.46
C PRO A 84 -18.48 -10.28 -39.28
N LEU A 85 -17.33 -10.29 -38.62
CA LEU A 85 -16.03 -10.59 -39.22
C LEU A 85 -15.74 -12.08 -39.16
N THR A 86 -15.29 -12.68 -40.24
CA THR A 86 -14.82 -14.05 -40.25
C THR A 86 -13.49 -14.17 -39.49
N GLU A 87 -13.14 -15.41 -39.08
CA GLU A 87 -11.85 -15.63 -38.43
C GLU A 87 -10.68 -15.30 -39.35
N GLU A 88 -10.84 -15.54 -40.65
CA GLU A 88 -9.86 -15.18 -41.67
C GLU A 88 -9.65 -13.65 -41.78
N ASP A 89 -10.74 -12.87 -41.72
CA ASP A 89 -10.66 -11.39 -41.76
C ASP A 89 -9.99 -10.86 -40.50
N ARG A 90 -10.32 -11.41 -39.32
CA ARG A 90 -9.68 -11.04 -38.05
C ARG A 90 -8.19 -11.35 -38.09
N ALA A 91 -7.82 -12.54 -38.54
CA ALA A 91 -6.42 -12.96 -38.65
C ALA A 91 -5.65 -12.08 -39.66
N TYR A 92 -6.29 -11.72 -40.78
CA TYR A 92 -5.69 -10.83 -41.75
C TYR A 92 -5.39 -9.44 -41.13
N LEU A 93 -6.38 -8.83 -40.49
CA LEU A 93 -6.21 -7.53 -39.86
C LEU A 93 -5.13 -7.54 -38.74
N ALA A 94 -5.06 -8.62 -37.97
CA ALA A 94 -4.05 -8.78 -36.91
C ALA A 94 -2.63 -8.92 -37.48
N GLN A 95 -2.46 -9.62 -38.63
CA GLN A 95 -1.16 -9.83 -39.27
C GLN A 95 -0.68 -8.64 -40.12
N HIS A 96 -1.58 -7.69 -40.45
CA HIS A 96 -1.27 -6.52 -41.29
C HIS A 96 -1.46 -5.21 -40.52
N PRO A 97 -0.50 -4.83 -39.64
CA PRO A 97 -0.57 -3.58 -38.88
C PRO A 97 -0.71 -2.37 -39.82
N LEU A 98 -1.38 -1.33 -39.33
CA LEU A 98 -1.64 -0.11 -40.04
C LEU A 98 -0.56 0.92 -39.68
N ALA A 99 0.04 1.53 -40.74
CA ALA A 99 1.01 2.59 -40.50
C ALA A 99 0.34 3.89 -40.04
N GLN A 100 1.11 4.72 -39.37
CA GLN A 100 0.68 6.06 -38.97
C GLN A 100 0.85 7.02 -40.15
N ASP A 101 0.05 6.82 -41.21
CA ASP A 101 0.07 7.57 -42.44
C ASP A 101 -1.35 7.97 -42.90
N ARG A 102 -1.48 8.60 -44.06
CA ARG A 102 -2.77 9.01 -44.61
C ARG A 102 -3.49 7.91 -45.39
N GLY A 103 -2.84 6.77 -45.61
CA GLY A 103 -3.36 5.67 -46.42
C GLY A 103 -4.53 4.90 -45.78
N THR A 104 -4.81 5.12 -44.52
CA THR A 104 -5.94 4.53 -43.79
C THR A 104 -6.64 5.56 -42.92
N LEU A 105 -7.91 5.30 -42.55
CA LEU A 105 -8.61 6.13 -41.58
C LEU A 105 -7.88 6.14 -40.23
N THR A 106 -7.45 4.98 -39.74
CA THR A 106 -6.73 4.82 -38.48
C THR A 106 -5.46 5.67 -38.45
N GLY A 107 -4.67 5.62 -39.48
CA GLY A 107 -3.47 6.44 -39.63
C GLY A 107 -3.76 7.95 -39.63
N ARG A 108 -4.81 8.39 -40.33
CA ARG A 108 -5.25 9.81 -40.34
C ARG A 108 -5.68 10.28 -38.97
N VAL A 109 -6.48 9.47 -38.25
CA VAL A 109 -6.91 9.77 -36.87
C VAL A 109 -5.71 9.91 -35.95
N GLY A 110 -4.73 9.03 -36.05
CA GLY A 110 -3.50 9.09 -35.27
C GLY A 110 -2.68 10.35 -35.54
N LEU A 111 -2.51 10.72 -36.82
CA LEU A 111 -1.77 11.92 -37.22
C LEU A 111 -2.46 13.22 -36.78
N GLU A 112 -3.79 13.31 -37.01
CA GLU A 112 -4.53 14.52 -36.74
C GLU A 112 -5.08 14.65 -35.33
N ARG A 113 -5.00 13.56 -34.55
CA ARG A 113 -5.42 13.48 -33.14
C ARG A 113 -6.87 13.97 -32.90
N ARG A 114 -7.73 13.77 -33.90
CA ARG A 114 -9.15 14.16 -33.87
C ARG A 114 -10.01 13.14 -34.61
N PRO A 115 -11.34 13.14 -34.37
CA PRO A 115 -12.28 12.30 -35.09
C PRO A 115 -12.15 12.54 -36.61
N GLN A 116 -12.21 11.45 -37.37
CA GLN A 116 -12.20 11.45 -38.83
C GLN A 116 -13.25 10.49 -39.37
N GLN A 117 -13.81 10.83 -40.53
CA GLN A 117 -14.74 9.97 -41.26
C GLN A 117 -14.41 9.96 -42.75
N ILE A 118 -14.51 8.80 -43.38
CA ILE A 118 -14.47 8.61 -44.82
C ILE A 118 -15.86 8.14 -45.22
N ALA A 119 -16.60 8.98 -45.97
CA ALA A 119 -17.96 8.72 -46.38
C ALA A 119 -18.07 7.52 -47.35
N ASP A 120 -17.13 7.41 -48.29
CA ASP A 120 -16.99 6.25 -49.19
C ASP A 120 -15.50 5.99 -49.44
N VAL A 121 -15.01 4.89 -48.89
CA VAL A 121 -13.59 4.47 -48.98
C VAL A 121 -13.17 4.21 -50.41
N LEU A 122 -14.07 3.73 -51.27
CA LEU A 122 -13.74 3.46 -52.69
C LEU A 122 -13.68 4.74 -53.52
N ALA A 123 -14.24 5.84 -53.04
CA ALA A 123 -14.17 7.14 -53.70
C ALA A 123 -13.07 8.05 -53.10
N ASP A 124 -12.42 7.67 -52.02
CA ASP A 124 -11.37 8.45 -51.37
C ASP A 124 -10.02 8.26 -52.06
N PRO A 125 -9.44 9.31 -52.66
CA PRO A 125 -8.19 9.19 -53.41
C PRO A 125 -6.94 8.94 -52.56
N GLU A 126 -6.98 9.23 -51.28
CA GLU A 126 -5.86 9.03 -50.35
C GLU A 126 -5.91 7.63 -49.70
N TYR A 127 -7.03 6.86 -49.82
CA TYR A 127 -7.13 5.55 -49.20
C TYR A 127 -6.33 4.50 -49.97
N GLY A 128 -5.25 4.04 -49.36
CA GLY A 128 -4.26 3.15 -50.03
C GLY A 128 -4.39 1.67 -49.74
N ARG A 129 -5.20 1.27 -48.73
CA ARG A 129 -5.29 -0.12 -48.26
C ARG A 129 -6.57 -0.82 -48.74
N LEU A 130 -6.73 -0.90 -50.03
CA LEU A 130 -7.86 -1.60 -50.67
C LEU A 130 -7.86 -3.14 -50.37
N ASP A 131 -6.73 -3.69 -50.00
CA ASP A 131 -6.62 -5.06 -49.51
C ASP A 131 -7.46 -5.25 -48.23
N ILE A 132 -7.33 -4.37 -47.23
CA ILE A 132 -8.10 -4.37 -45.98
C ILE A 132 -9.59 -4.13 -46.26
N GLN A 133 -9.90 -3.18 -47.17
CA GLN A 133 -11.28 -2.90 -47.56
C GLN A 133 -11.97 -4.14 -48.17
N ARG A 134 -11.27 -4.94 -48.99
CA ARG A 134 -11.83 -6.17 -49.57
C ARG A 134 -12.14 -7.22 -48.53
N HIS A 135 -11.31 -7.39 -47.49
CA HIS A 135 -11.56 -8.31 -46.40
C HIS A 135 -12.68 -7.83 -45.48
N GLY A 136 -12.72 -6.54 -45.13
CA GLY A 136 -13.73 -5.98 -44.27
C GLY A 136 -15.05 -5.61 -44.96
N GLY A 137 -15.09 -5.50 -46.29
CA GLY A 137 -16.27 -5.17 -47.11
C GLY A 137 -16.86 -3.77 -46.86
N PHE A 138 -16.18 -2.90 -46.15
CA PHE A 138 -16.71 -1.62 -45.71
C PHE A 138 -16.67 -0.54 -46.80
N ARG A 139 -17.64 0.36 -46.73
CA ARG A 139 -17.75 1.55 -47.59
C ARG A 139 -17.61 2.84 -46.80
N THR A 140 -18.34 2.99 -45.73
CA THR A 140 -18.22 4.13 -44.81
C THR A 140 -17.47 3.72 -43.53
N THR A 141 -16.53 4.55 -43.10
CA THR A 141 -15.77 4.31 -41.86
C THR A 141 -15.56 5.59 -41.09
N MET A 142 -15.65 5.51 -39.77
CA MET A 142 -15.40 6.59 -38.79
C MET A 142 -14.46 6.11 -37.72
N GLY A 143 -13.52 6.95 -37.33
CA GLY A 143 -12.57 6.65 -36.25
C GLY A 143 -12.37 7.83 -35.32
N VAL A 144 -12.08 7.52 -34.07
CA VAL A 144 -11.79 8.51 -33.02
C VAL A 144 -10.52 8.12 -32.28
N PRO A 145 -9.67 9.07 -31.89
CA PRO A 145 -8.46 8.76 -31.16
C PRO A 145 -8.79 8.39 -29.71
N MET A 146 -8.09 7.41 -29.21
CA MET A 146 -8.02 7.09 -27.78
C MET A 146 -6.85 7.89 -27.21
N LEU A 147 -7.16 8.96 -26.48
CA LEU A 147 -6.17 9.90 -25.96
C LEU A 147 -5.88 9.65 -24.49
N LEU A 148 -4.59 9.60 -24.16
CA LEU A 148 -4.10 9.53 -22.79
C LEU A 148 -3.05 10.64 -22.60
N ASP A 149 -3.31 11.56 -21.69
CA ASP A 149 -2.44 12.73 -21.46
C ASP A 149 -2.10 13.53 -22.76
N GLY A 150 -3.03 13.53 -23.75
CA GLY A 150 -2.88 14.20 -25.03
C GLY A 150 -2.15 13.39 -26.13
N GLU A 151 -1.63 12.21 -25.79
CA GLU A 151 -1.01 11.28 -26.75
C GLU A 151 -2.01 10.21 -27.19
N VAL A 152 -1.89 9.78 -28.44
CA VAL A 152 -2.74 8.72 -29.01
C VAL A 152 -2.19 7.36 -28.57
N VAL A 153 -2.98 6.61 -27.78
CA VAL A 153 -2.65 5.23 -27.40
C VAL A 153 -3.32 4.19 -28.29
N GLY A 154 -4.29 4.62 -29.06
CA GLY A 154 -5.02 3.76 -30.00
C GLY A 154 -6.09 4.53 -30.75
N VAL A 155 -6.83 3.81 -31.58
CA VAL A 155 -7.95 4.36 -32.37
C VAL A 155 -9.13 3.40 -32.27
N LEU A 156 -10.29 3.92 -31.89
CA LEU A 156 -11.56 3.21 -31.98
C LEU A 156 -12.21 3.52 -33.32
N VAL A 157 -12.48 2.48 -34.11
CA VAL A 157 -13.00 2.57 -35.49
C VAL A 157 -14.34 1.84 -35.54
N VAL A 158 -15.27 2.44 -36.29
CA VAL A 158 -16.53 1.79 -36.68
C VAL A 158 -16.71 1.91 -38.18
N TRP A 159 -17.35 0.91 -38.79
CA TRP A 159 -17.64 0.97 -40.22
C TRP A 159 -19.03 0.40 -40.56
N ARG A 160 -19.46 0.75 -41.81
CA ARG A 160 -20.65 0.20 -42.48
C ARG A 160 -20.26 -0.36 -43.83
N THR A 161 -20.96 -1.39 -44.26
CA THR A 161 -20.78 -2.03 -45.55
C THR A 161 -21.45 -1.25 -46.70
N GLU A 162 -22.32 -0.30 -46.37
CA GLU A 162 -22.99 0.61 -47.28
C GLU A 162 -22.41 2.04 -47.16
N VAL A 163 -22.71 2.86 -48.17
CA VAL A 163 -22.39 4.29 -48.13
C VAL A 163 -23.47 5.02 -47.36
N ASP A 164 -23.25 5.11 -46.05
CA ASP A 164 -24.14 5.76 -45.10
C ASP A 164 -23.30 6.48 -44.02
N PRO A 165 -23.02 7.79 -44.20
CA PRO A 165 -22.19 8.55 -43.27
C PRO A 165 -22.75 8.61 -41.86
N PHE A 166 -21.86 8.57 -40.86
CA PHE A 166 -22.21 8.67 -39.44
C PHE A 166 -22.59 10.12 -39.10
N SER A 167 -23.55 10.27 -38.21
CA SER A 167 -23.97 11.57 -37.69
C SER A 167 -22.95 12.15 -36.72
N GLU A 168 -23.03 13.45 -36.45
CA GLU A 168 -22.23 14.15 -35.47
C GLU A 168 -22.44 13.54 -34.07
N ARG A 169 -23.68 13.17 -33.73
CA ARG A 169 -24.00 12.46 -32.48
C ARG A 169 -23.30 11.08 -32.35
N ALA A 170 -23.17 10.32 -33.44
CA ALA A 170 -22.42 9.08 -33.46
C ALA A 170 -20.93 9.32 -33.17
N THR A 171 -20.39 10.43 -33.68
CA THR A 171 -18.99 10.84 -33.42
C THR A 171 -18.77 11.18 -31.94
N GLU A 172 -19.69 11.91 -31.32
CA GLU A 172 -19.63 12.23 -29.88
C GLU A 172 -19.68 10.97 -29.01
N LEU A 173 -20.59 10.04 -29.34
CA LEU A 173 -20.70 8.76 -28.65
C LEU A 173 -19.42 7.94 -28.79
N LEU A 174 -18.91 7.80 -29.99
CA LEU A 174 -17.69 7.06 -30.25
C LEU A 174 -16.50 7.67 -29.49
N THR A 175 -16.42 9.00 -29.43
CA THR A 175 -15.39 9.72 -28.66
C THR A 175 -15.48 9.42 -27.16
N THR A 176 -16.71 9.31 -26.63
CA THR A 176 -16.92 8.93 -25.24
C THR A 176 -16.39 7.51 -24.96
N PHE A 177 -16.70 6.56 -25.85
CA PHE A 177 -16.20 5.19 -25.73
C PHE A 177 -14.66 5.10 -25.87
N ALA A 178 -14.08 5.85 -26.79
CA ALA A 178 -12.63 5.92 -26.96
C ALA A 178 -11.93 6.44 -25.70
N THR A 179 -12.54 7.45 -25.05
CA THR A 179 -12.03 7.98 -23.77
C THR A 179 -12.10 6.92 -22.66
N GLN A 180 -13.21 6.17 -22.58
CA GLN A 180 -13.35 5.08 -21.59
C GLN A 180 -12.33 3.95 -21.83
N ALA A 181 -12.12 3.56 -23.08
CA ALA A 181 -11.11 2.57 -23.44
C ALA A 181 -9.70 3.02 -23.05
N ALA A 182 -9.35 4.28 -23.32
CA ALA A 182 -8.05 4.84 -22.93
C ALA A 182 -7.84 4.81 -21.41
N ILE A 183 -8.87 5.18 -20.62
CA ILE A 183 -8.82 5.10 -19.15
C ILE A 183 -8.66 3.66 -18.68
N ALA A 184 -9.37 2.70 -19.29
CA ALA A 184 -9.25 1.29 -18.93
C ALA A 184 -7.82 0.75 -19.15
N ILE A 185 -7.21 1.04 -20.29
CA ILE A 185 -5.82 0.68 -20.60
C ILE A 185 -4.88 1.25 -19.51
N ARG A 186 -5.01 2.54 -19.21
CA ARG A 186 -4.18 3.20 -18.20
C ARG A 186 -4.31 2.55 -16.83
N ASN A 187 -5.54 2.20 -16.42
CA ASN A 187 -5.77 1.57 -15.11
C ASN A 187 -5.08 0.21 -15.01
N VAL A 188 -5.15 -0.61 -16.05
CA VAL A 188 -4.47 -1.92 -16.08
C VAL A 188 -2.95 -1.74 -16.02
N ASP A 189 -2.39 -0.82 -16.80
CA ASP A 189 -0.95 -0.52 -16.78
C ASP A 189 -0.49 -0.06 -15.39
N LEU A 190 -1.26 0.82 -14.74
CA LEU A 190 -0.96 1.29 -13.37
C LEU A 190 -1.02 0.16 -12.34
N VAL A 191 -2.00 -0.74 -12.45
CA VAL A 191 -2.11 -1.91 -11.57
C VAL A 191 -0.90 -2.83 -11.73
N HIS A 192 -0.51 -3.14 -12.97
CA HIS A 192 0.67 -3.97 -13.25
C HIS A 192 1.97 -3.31 -12.75
N ALA A 193 2.14 -2.01 -12.97
CA ALA A 193 3.31 -1.27 -12.47
C ALA A 193 3.38 -1.26 -10.94
N LEU A 194 2.22 -1.09 -10.27
CA LEU A 194 2.11 -1.16 -8.80
C LEU A 194 2.47 -2.54 -8.26
N GLN A 195 1.94 -3.60 -8.89
CA GLN A 195 2.23 -4.99 -8.51
C GLN A 195 3.71 -5.32 -8.66
N ALA A 196 4.31 -4.93 -9.79
CA ALA A 196 5.75 -5.13 -10.03
C ALA A 196 6.59 -4.39 -8.98
N ARG A 197 6.24 -3.14 -8.66
CA ARG A 197 6.94 -2.35 -7.65
C ARG A 197 6.78 -2.92 -6.24
N SER A 198 5.58 -3.41 -5.90
CA SER A 198 5.33 -4.07 -4.61
C SER A 198 6.18 -5.33 -4.46
N ALA A 199 6.27 -6.14 -5.51
CA ALA A 199 7.10 -7.35 -5.50
C ALA A 199 8.61 -7.03 -5.33
N GLU A 200 9.12 -5.99 -6.00
CA GLU A 200 10.51 -5.53 -5.82
C GLU A 200 10.79 -5.12 -4.37
N VAL A 201 9.88 -4.34 -3.76
CA VAL A 201 10.02 -3.89 -2.36
C VAL A 201 9.99 -5.08 -1.40
N GLU A 202 9.12 -6.06 -1.63
CA GLU A 202 9.05 -7.27 -0.80
C GLU A 202 10.33 -8.10 -0.88
N VAL A 203 10.88 -8.30 -2.09
CA VAL A 203 12.14 -9.02 -2.29
C VAL A 203 13.29 -8.28 -1.59
N ALA A 204 13.40 -6.95 -1.76
CA ALA A 204 14.43 -6.15 -1.12
C ALA A 204 14.33 -6.20 0.42
N SER A 205 13.11 -6.14 0.97
CA SER A 205 12.86 -6.25 2.42
C SER A 205 13.27 -7.62 2.96
N ARG A 206 12.95 -8.70 2.23
CA ARG A 206 13.35 -10.06 2.60
C ARG A 206 14.86 -10.23 2.62
N HIS A 207 15.56 -9.80 1.57
CA HIS A 207 17.04 -9.86 1.52
C HIS A 207 17.68 -9.05 2.64
N LYS A 208 17.13 -7.84 2.97
CA LYS A 208 17.60 -7.04 4.11
C LYS A 208 17.49 -7.83 5.43
N SER A 209 16.37 -8.51 5.65
CA SER A 209 16.12 -9.28 6.88
C SER A 209 17.02 -10.52 6.97
N GLU A 210 17.18 -11.27 5.88
CA GLU A 210 18.08 -12.44 5.81
C GLU A 210 19.54 -12.04 6.04
N PHE A 211 19.99 -10.95 5.41
CA PHE A 211 21.34 -10.41 5.61
C PHE A 211 21.57 -10.05 7.08
N LEU A 212 20.66 -9.30 7.71
CA LEU A 212 20.77 -8.90 9.11
C LEU A 212 20.75 -10.12 10.05
N ALA A 213 19.92 -11.13 9.78
CA ALA A 213 19.88 -12.36 10.56
C ALA A 213 21.19 -13.14 10.47
N SER A 214 21.75 -13.30 9.28
CA SER A 214 23.06 -13.96 9.07
C SER A 214 24.19 -13.19 9.76
N MET A 215 24.27 -11.87 9.53
CA MET A 215 25.28 -11.02 10.15
C MET A 215 25.24 -11.05 11.67
N SER A 216 24.03 -11.08 12.25
CA SER A 216 23.90 -11.19 13.70
C SER A 216 24.49 -12.48 14.25
N HIS A 217 24.24 -13.59 13.56
CA HIS A 217 24.79 -14.87 14.01
C HIS A 217 26.32 -14.86 13.94
N GLU A 218 26.87 -14.32 12.85
CA GLU A 218 28.32 -14.19 12.63
C GLU A 218 28.99 -13.23 13.64
N LEU A 219 28.30 -12.17 14.05
CA LEU A 219 28.81 -11.21 15.05
C LEU A 219 28.60 -11.69 16.50
N ARG A 220 27.56 -12.44 16.78
CA ARG A 220 27.25 -12.93 18.15
C ARG A 220 28.33 -13.89 18.66
N THR A 221 28.85 -14.76 17.80
CA THR A 221 29.84 -15.77 18.18
C THR A 221 31.14 -15.16 18.70
N PRO A 222 31.87 -14.28 17.97
CA PRO A 222 33.08 -13.65 18.48
C PRO A 222 32.78 -12.73 19.68
N LEU A 223 31.63 -12.06 19.70
CA LEU A 223 31.24 -11.17 20.78
C LEU A 223 31.01 -11.92 22.10
N ASN A 224 30.33 -13.05 22.05
CA ASN A 224 30.17 -13.92 23.22
C ASN A 224 31.53 -14.45 23.73
N ALA A 225 32.50 -14.72 22.84
CA ALA A 225 33.82 -15.10 23.27
C ALA A 225 34.55 -13.93 23.98
N VAL A 226 34.45 -12.71 23.47
CA VAL A 226 35.02 -11.51 24.11
C VAL A 226 34.40 -11.28 25.49
N ILE A 227 33.07 -11.33 25.59
CA ILE A 227 32.36 -11.17 26.87
C ILE A 227 32.77 -12.27 27.85
N GLY A 228 32.75 -13.54 27.42
CA GLY A 228 33.03 -14.69 28.28
C GLY A 228 34.50 -14.69 28.78
N PHE A 229 35.49 -14.38 27.92
CA PHE A 229 36.87 -14.29 28.37
C PHE A 229 37.11 -13.10 29.31
N SER A 230 36.42 -11.97 29.08
CA SER A 230 36.51 -10.83 29.99
C SER A 230 35.89 -11.19 31.35
N GLU A 231 34.79 -11.91 31.40
CA GLU A 231 34.10 -12.36 32.63
C GLU A 231 34.97 -13.34 33.44
N VAL A 232 35.54 -14.36 32.77
CA VAL A 232 36.45 -15.34 33.41
C VAL A 232 37.70 -14.66 34.01
N LEU A 233 38.23 -13.64 33.36
CA LEU A 233 39.39 -12.87 33.89
C LEU A 233 38.96 -11.99 35.06
N LEU A 234 37.78 -11.34 35.01
CA LEU A 234 37.23 -10.55 36.11
C LEU A 234 36.91 -11.40 37.36
N GLU A 235 36.52 -12.65 37.17
CA GLU A 235 36.30 -13.64 38.25
C GLU A 235 37.65 -14.15 38.83
N ARG A 236 38.80 -13.69 38.29
CA ARG A 236 40.17 -14.04 38.75
C ARG A 236 40.47 -15.54 38.72
N MET A 237 39.81 -16.29 37.79
CA MET A 237 40.01 -17.75 37.69
C MET A 237 41.43 -18.17 37.35
N PHE A 238 42.23 -17.27 36.75
CA PHE A 238 43.63 -17.53 36.29
C PHE A 238 44.70 -16.65 36.98
N GLY A 239 44.36 -16.03 38.11
CA GLY A 239 45.24 -15.19 38.90
C GLY A 239 44.70 -13.80 39.17
N ASP A 240 45.43 -13.02 39.99
CA ASP A 240 44.99 -11.68 40.39
C ASP A 240 45.21 -10.65 39.26
N LEU A 241 44.28 -9.70 39.19
CA LEU A 241 44.37 -8.54 38.33
C LEU A 241 44.84 -7.33 39.13
N ASN A 242 45.62 -6.45 38.50
CA ASN A 242 45.83 -5.11 39.03
C ASN A 242 44.65 -4.21 38.69
N ASP A 243 44.51 -3.10 39.44
CA ASP A 243 43.34 -2.20 39.34
C ASP A 243 43.09 -1.74 37.88
N ARG A 244 44.14 -1.41 37.11
CA ARG A 244 44.01 -0.99 35.72
C ARG A 244 43.56 -2.12 34.79
N GLN A 245 43.98 -3.34 35.03
CA GLN A 245 43.54 -4.51 34.25
C GLN A 245 42.06 -4.80 34.52
N GLU A 246 41.67 -4.68 35.78
CA GLU A 246 40.24 -4.86 36.17
C GLU A 246 39.38 -3.80 35.53
N ASP A 247 39.78 -2.52 35.54
CA ASP A 247 39.03 -1.43 34.90
C ASP A 247 38.91 -1.69 33.39
N TYR A 248 39.98 -2.00 32.66
CA TYR A 248 39.91 -2.27 31.23
C TYR A 248 39.07 -3.50 30.90
N LEU A 249 39.12 -4.55 31.70
CA LEU A 249 38.30 -5.72 31.49
C LEU A 249 36.82 -5.45 31.73
N ARG A 250 36.46 -4.62 32.73
CA ARG A 250 35.09 -4.14 32.95
C ARG A 250 34.59 -3.33 31.77
N ASP A 251 35.42 -2.44 31.22
CA ASP A 251 35.08 -1.64 30.05
C ASP A 251 34.84 -2.53 28.82
N ILE A 252 35.73 -3.51 28.57
CA ILE A 252 35.57 -4.47 27.46
C ILE A 252 34.30 -5.29 27.63
N TRP A 253 34.06 -5.83 28.83
CA TRP A 253 32.87 -6.64 29.14
C TRP A 253 31.57 -5.84 28.99
N SER A 254 31.56 -4.61 29.52
CA SER A 254 30.42 -3.70 29.42
C SER A 254 30.14 -3.32 27.97
N SER A 255 31.18 -2.94 27.22
CA SER A 255 31.05 -2.60 25.79
C SER A 255 30.58 -3.78 24.93
N GLY A 256 31.07 -5.00 25.26
CA GLY A 256 30.67 -6.23 24.59
C GLY A 256 29.18 -6.52 24.81
N LYS A 257 28.72 -6.44 26.08
CA LYS A 257 27.29 -6.61 26.40
C LYS A 257 26.40 -5.57 25.69
N HIS A 258 26.82 -4.31 25.71
CA HIS A 258 26.08 -3.25 25.02
C HIS A 258 25.97 -3.49 23.52
N LEU A 259 27.04 -3.95 22.87
CA LEU A 259 27.02 -4.26 21.45
C LEU A 259 26.10 -5.44 21.12
N LEU A 260 26.03 -6.46 22.02
CA LEU A 260 25.11 -7.58 21.86
C LEU A 260 23.65 -7.16 22.00
N GLU A 261 23.35 -6.24 22.92
CA GLU A 261 22.01 -5.64 23.07
C GLU A 261 21.58 -4.89 21.82
N LEU A 262 22.47 -4.02 21.30
CA LEU A 262 22.26 -3.30 20.03
C LEU A 262 21.94 -4.22 18.85
N LEU A 263 22.74 -5.28 18.73
CA LEU A 263 22.57 -6.26 17.67
C LEU A 263 21.20 -6.94 17.74
N ASN A 264 20.76 -7.32 18.95
CA ASN A 264 19.46 -7.93 19.17
C ASN A 264 18.30 -6.93 18.89
N GLU A 265 18.43 -5.66 19.28
CA GLU A 265 17.43 -4.61 18.97
C GLU A 265 17.27 -4.39 17.46
N ILE A 266 18.40 -4.34 16.70
CA ILE A 266 18.38 -4.20 15.24
C ILE A 266 17.66 -5.40 14.58
N LEU A 267 17.95 -6.62 15.06
CA LEU A 267 17.29 -7.82 14.56
C LEU A 267 15.80 -7.86 14.85
N ASP A 268 15.43 -7.54 16.09
CA ASP A 268 14.03 -7.50 16.48
C ASP A 268 13.28 -6.46 15.66
N LEU A 269 13.87 -5.26 15.45
CA LEU A 269 13.27 -4.24 14.58
C LEU A 269 13.13 -4.71 13.13
N SER A 270 14.17 -5.35 12.58
CA SER A 270 14.11 -5.90 11.21
C SER A 270 13.02 -6.95 11.05
N LYS A 271 12.83 -7.84 12.04
CA LYS A 271 11.75 -8.84 12.02
C LYS A 271 10.36 -8.20 12.08
N VAL A 272 10.21 -7.13 12.86
CA VAL A 272 8.95 -6.38 12.95
C VAL A 272 8.66 -5.66 11.63
N GLU A 273 9.65 -4.97 11.05
CA GLU A 273 9.49 -4.28 9.75
C GLU A 273 9.13 -5.24 8.61
N ALA A 274 9.67 -6.47 8.64
CA ALA A 274 9.36 -7.51 7.66
C ALA A 274 8.03 -8.25 7.94
N GLY A 275 7.29 -7.89 9.00
CA GLY A 275 6.07 -8.61 9.40
C GLY A 275 6.31 -10.05 9.88
N GLN A 276 7.56 -10.39 10.23
CA GLN A 276 7.97 -11.74 10.61
C GLN A 276 7.96 -11.97 12.13
N MET A 277 7.67 -10.94 12.93
CA MET A 277 7.55 -11.10 14.37
C MET A 277 6.18 -11.67 14.70
N THR A 278 6.16 -12.91 15.17
CA THR A 278 4.98 -13.57 15.74
C THR A 278 4.95 -13.37 17.24
N LEU A 279 3.77 -13.06 17.78
CA LEU A 279 3.56 -12.98 19.23
C LEU A 279 3.19 -14.37 19.76
N ASP A 280 3.65 -14.69 20.99
CA ASP A 280 3.24 -15.88 21.76
C ASP A 280 2.45 -15.42 22.99
N PRO A 281 1.14 -15.15 22.85
CA PRO A 281 0.34 -14.58 23.94
C PRO A 281 0.05 -15.62 25.03
N THR A 282 0.57 -15.37 26.21
CA THR A 282 0.33 -16.13 27.44
C THR A 282 -0.43 -15.29 28.47
N GLU A 283 -1.06 -15.93 29.41
CA GLU A 283 -1.70 -15.26 30.57
C GLU A 283 -0.67 -15.09 31.68
N PHE A 284 -0.44 -13.86 32.14
CA PHE A 284 0.55 -13.55 33.15
C PHE A 284 0.12 -12.38 34.06
N SER A 285 0.78 -12.28 35.24
CA SER A 285 0.58 -11.19 36.17
C SER A 285 1.39 -9.96 35.79
N LEU A 286 0.70 -8.89 35.35
CA LEU A 286 1.36 -7.62 35.04
C LEU A 286 2.07 -7.02 36.26
N GLN A 287 1.52 -7.18 37.48
CA GLN A 287 2.16 -6.73 38.71
C GLN A 287 3.53 -7.39 38.91
N GLU A 288 3.63 -8.71 38.69
CA GLU A 288 4.91 -9.41 38.76
C GLU A 288 5.89 -8.95 37.69
N ALA A 289 5.42 -8.77 36.45
CA ALA A 289 6.25 -8.27 35.36
C ALA A 289 6.82 -6.87 35.64
N LEU A 290 6.00 -5.95 36.17
CA LEU A 290 6.43 -4.62 36.58
C LEU A 290 7.41 -4.70 37.79
N GLY A 291 7.15 -5.57 38.77
CA GLY A 291 8.04 -5.81 39.89
C GLY A 291 9.42 -6.30 39.46
N HIS A 292 9.47 -7.24 38.52
CA HIS A 292 10.72 -7.71 37.92
C HIS A 292 11.46 -6.61 37.17
N GLY A 293 10.76 -5.79 36.38
CA GLY A 293 11.37 -4.64 35.66
C GLY A 293 12.01 -3.65 36.64
N LEU A 294 11.32 -3.32 37.74
CA LEU A 294 11.85 -2.45 38.80
C LEU A 294 13.06 -3.04 39.51
N ALA A 295 13.08 -4.37 39.73
CA ALA A 295 14.23 -5.04 40.34
C ALA A 295 15.49 -4.90 39.50
N LEU A 296 15.40 -4.96 38.16
CA LEU A 296 16.52 -4.80 37.22
C LEU A 296 17.14 -3.40 37.27
N VAL A 297 16.36 -2.35 37.51
CA VAL A 297 16.89 -0.96 37.55
C VAL A 297 17.21 -0.48 38.93
N ARG A 298 16.90 -1.28 40.00
CA ARG A 298 17.03 -0.89 41.42
C ARG A 298 18.44 -0.48 41.81
N GLU A 299 19.44 -1.25 41.42
CA GLU A 299 20.84 -0.97 41.80
C GLU A 299 21.32 0.34 41.18
N ARG A 300 20.98 0.59 39.88
CA ARG A 300 21.33 1.82 39.20
C ARG A 300 20.62 3.01 39.83
N ALA A 301 19.33 2.88 40.13
CA ALA A 301 18.55 3.93 40.77
C ALA A 301 19.12 4.24 42.18
N ALA A 302 19.50 3.21 42.96
CA ALA A 302 20.07 3.39 44.29
C ALA A 302 21.43 4.14 44.26
N ARG A 303 22.30 3.86 43.26
CA ARG A 303 23.57 4.59 43.08
C ARG A 303 23.38 6.09 42.83
N HIS A 304 22.28 6.47 42.20
CA HIS A 304 21.89 7.85 41.92
C HIS A 304 20.89 8.43 42.92
N GLY A 305 20.58 7.70 44.01
CA GLY A 305 19.62 8.16 45.03
C GLY A 305 18.20 8.34 44.50
N ILE A 306 17.83 7.72 43.34
CA ILE A 306 16.52 7.81 42.72
C ILE A 306 15.53 6.92 43.43
N ARG A 307 14.38 7.49 43.81
CA ARG A 307 13.29 6.75 44.49
C ARG A 307 12.40 6.07 43.43
N LEU A 308 12.21 4.76 43.62
CA LEU A 308 11.32 3.95 42.77
C LEU A 308 9.99 3.70 43.49
N GLY A 309 8.88 3.88 42.80
CA GLY A 309 7.51 3.58 43.26
C GLY A 309 6.78 2.66 42.30
N LEU A 310 5.90 1.79 42.87
CA LEU A 310 4.99 0.94 42.08
C LEU A 310 3.59 1.03 42.68
N GLU A 311 2.63 1.38 41.85
CA GLU A 311 1.21 1.45 42.17
C GLU A 311 0.43 0.66 41.12
N VAL A 312 -0.16 -0.47 41.52
CA VAL A 312 -1.02 -1.28 40.65
C VAL A 312 -2.43 -1.25 41.23
N ALA A 313 -3.37 -0.75 40.42
CA ALA A 313 -4.76 -0.68 40.85
C ALA A 313 -5.35 -2.11 41.05
N ALA A 314 -6.24 -2.27 42.01
CA ALA A 314 -6.80 -3.58 42.35
C ALA A 314 -7.65 -4.23 41.27
N ASP A 315 -8.04 -3.45 40.23
CA ASP A 315 -8.82 -3.88 39.10
C ASP A 315 -7.96 -4.47 37.96
N VAL A 316 -6.63 -4.41 38.07
CA VAL A 316 -5.71 -5.00 37.09
C VAL A 316 -5.62 -6.50 37.33
N GLY A 317 -6.35 -7.27 36.52
CA GLY A 317 -6.30 -8.73 36.51
C GLY A 317 -5.11 -9.28 35.70
N PRO A 318 -5.05 -10.62 35.50
CA PRO A 318 -4.12 -11.24 34.55
C PRO A 318 -4.30 -10.70 33.16
N VAL A 319 -3.20 -10.49 32.44
CA VAL A 319 -3.18 -9.95 31.10
C VAL A 319 -2.78 -11.05 30.11
N ARG A 320 -3.46 -11.14 28.98
CA ARG A 320 -3.11 -12.05 27.89
C ARG A 320 -2.33 -11.32 26.79
N ALA A 321 -1.00 -11.49 26.80
CA ALA A 321 -0.09 -10.87 25.87
C ALA A 321 1.20 -11.71 25.77
N ASP A 322 2.12 -11.36 24.88
CA ASP A 322 3.47 -11.94 24.88
C ASP A 322 4.25 -11.36 26.08
N GLU A 323 4.34 -12.15 27.15
CA GLU A 323 4.97 -11.75 28.41
C GLU A 323 6.40 -11.25 28.21
N LEU A 324 7.20 -11.95 27.37
CA LEU A 324 8.59 -11.59 27.12
C LEU A 324 8.70 -10.22 26.44
N ARG A 325 7.85 -9.97 25.45
CA ARG A 325 7.83 -8.70 24.71
C ARG A 325 7.31 -7.54 25.54
N ILE A 326 6.28 -7.77 26.37
CA ILE A 326 5.80 -6.74 27.29
C ILE A 326 6.84 -6.42 28.36
N LYS A 327 7.54 -7.42 28.92
CA LYS A 327 8.69 -7.20 29.81
C LYS A 327 9.79 -6.39 29.14
N GLN A 328 10.09 -6.62 27.86
CA GLN A 328 11.06 -5.83 27.09
C GLN A 328 10.65 -4.35 27.01
N VAL A 329 9.36 -4.06 26.76
CA VAL A 329 8.81 -2.69 26.78
C VAL A 329 8.98 -2.05 28.16
N ILE A 330 8.58 -2.77 29.23
CA ILE A 330 8.65 -2.28 30.62
C ILE A 330 10.11 -1.93 30.99
N VAL A 331 11.05 -2.82 30.73
CA VAL A 331 12.48 -2.63 31.06
C VAL A 331 13.05 -1.44 30.27
N ASN A 332 12.70 -1.31 29.00
CA ASN A 332 13.15 -0.17 28.20
C ASN A 332 12.64 1.17 28.75
N LEU A 333 11.35 1.28 29.08
CA LEU A 333 10.78 2.51 29.64
C LEU A 333 11.41 2.83 31.03
N LEU A 334 11.59 1.83 31.89
CA LEU A 334 12.20 1.98 33.20
C LEU A 334 13.67 2.37 33.12
N SER A 335 14.44 1.74 32.22
CA SER A 335 15.85 2.08 32.00
C SER A 335 15.99 3.51 31.52
N ASN A 336 15.15 3.97 30.59
CA ASN A 336 15.14 5.35 30.14
C ASN A 336 14.76 6.32 31.28
N ALA A 337 13.74 6.01 32.06
CA ALA A 337 13.33 6.85 33.19
C ALA A 337 14.47 7.03 34.21
N VAL A 338 15.14 5.94 34.62
CA VAL A 338 16.28 6.03 35.54
C VAL A 338 17.48 6.75 34.92
N LYS A 339 17.74 6.55 33.61
CA LYS A 339 18.84 7.16 32.89
C LYS A 339 18.73 8.69 32.81
N PHE A 340 17.54 9.21 32.56
CA PHE A 340 17.31 10.63 32.35
C PHE A 340 16.84 11.38 33.59
N THR A 341 16.67 10.68 34.72
CA THR A 341 16.35 11.30 36.02
C THR A 341 17.65 11.71 36.73
N PRO A 342 17.77 12.98 37.17
CA PRO A 342 18.92 13.43 37.95
C PRO A 342 18.97 12.76 39.34
N ASP A 343 20.14 12.84 39.97
CA ASP A 343 20.38 12.32 41.31
C ASP A 343 19.34 12.85 42.32
N GLY A 344 18.81 11.95 43.13
CA GLY A 344 17.80 12.27 44.14
C GLY A 344 16.37 12.36 43.61
N GLY A 345 16.15 12.17 42.30
CA GLY A 345 14.87 12.20 41.64
C GLY A 345 13.92 11.05 42.00
N ARG A 346 12.86 10.89 41.23
CA ARG A 346 11.83 9.87 41.43
C ARG A 346 11.37 9.27 40.10
N VAL A 347 11.12 7.96 40.11
CA VAL A 347 10.46 7.21 39.02
C VAL A 347 9.27 6.47 39.62
N GLU A 348 8.08 6.69 39.10
CA GLU A 348 6.83 6.03 39.53
C GLU A 348 6.23 5.22 38.38
N VAL A 349 5.90 3.99 38.67
CA VAL A 349 5.18 3.09 37.75
C VAL A 349 3.76 2.93 38.24
N ARG A 350 2.81 3.15 37.33
CA ARG A 350 1.39 2.92 37.62
C ARG A 350 0.77 2.01 36.57
N ALA A 351 -0.11 1.11 37.06
CA ALA A 351 -0.94 0.30 36.15
C ALA A 351 -2.40 0.37 36.62
N ARG A 352 -3.30 0.52 35.65
CA ARG A 352 -4.75 0.53 35.89
C ARG A 352 -5.51 -0.04 34.68
N THR A 353 -6.74 -0.45 34.90
CA THR A 353 -7.66 -0.81 33.80
C THR A 353 -8.49 0.40 33.40
N GLU A 354 -8.67 0.62 32.11
CA GLU A 354 -9.52 1.66 31.57
C GLU A 354 -10.35 1.08 30.40
N GLY A 355 -11.62 0.78 30.68
CA GLY A 355 -12.49 0.09 29.73
C GLY A 355 -12.00 -1.32 29.43
N SER A 356 -11.66 -1.59 28.17
CA SER A 356 -11.13 -2.89 27.71
C SER A 356 -9.61 -2.95 27.61
N GLU A 357 -8.90 -1.93 28.12
CA GLU A 357 -7.45 -1.82 28.03
C GLU A 357 -6.80 -1.80 29.40
N VAL A 358 -5.58 -2.30 29.50
CA VAL A 358 -4.70 -2.10 30.64
C VAL A 358 -3.68 -1.03 30.27
N LEU A 359 -3.63 0.03 31.06
CA LEU A 359 -2.70 1.15 30.92
C LEU A 359 -1.54 0.99 31.89
N VAL A 360 -0.32 1.13 31.39
CA VAL A 360 0.90 1.21 32.18
C VAL A 360 1.56 2.55 31.91
N THR A 361 1.93 3.27 32.97
CA THR A 361 2.66 4.55 32.87
C THR A 361 3.92 4.49 33.71
N VAL A 362 5.01 5.04 33.19
CA VAL A 362 6.28 5.25 33.87
C VAL A 362 6.54 6.76 33.88
N ALA A 363 6.41 7.37 35.04
CA ALA A 363 6.61 8.80 35.25
C ALA A 363 7.98 9.05 35.91
N ASP A 364 8.74 9.97 35.38
CA ASP A 364 10.04 10.40 35.90
C ASP A 364 10.09 11.89 36.18
N THR A 365 10.98 12.31 37.08
CA THR A 365 11.28 13.72 37.36
C THR A 365 12.57 14.17 36.65
N GLY A 366 12.73 13.69 35.44
CA GLY A 366 13.93 13.90 34.63
C GLY A 366 13.97 15.21 33.84
N THR A 367 14.84 15.24 32.86
CA THR A 367 15.06 16.44 32.01
C THR A 367 13.88 16.79 31.13
N GLY A 368 12.96 15.86 30.91
CA GLY A 368 11.82 16.03 30.01
C GLY A 368 12.22 15.96 28.52
N VAL A 369 11.21 15.96 27.65
CA VAL A 369 11.31 15.91 26.19
C VAL A 369 10.69 17.17 25.61
N ALA A 370 11.36 17.82 24.64
CA ALA A 370 10.83 18.97 23.96
C ALA A 370 9.55 18.64 23.17
N ALA A 371 8.62 19.58 23.05
CA ALA A 371 7.34 19.36 22.38
C ALA A 371 7.52 18.90 20.92
N GLU A 372 8.52 19.43 20.24
CA GLU A 372 8.89 19.11 18.84
C GLU A 372 9.48 17.71 18.66
N ASP A 373 10.00 17.11 19.74
CA ASP A 373 10.63 15.79 19.70
C ASP A 373 9.71 14.65 20.17
N ARG A 374 8.52 14.95 20.75
CA ARG A 374 7.64 13.93 21.36
C ARG A 374 7.18 12.84 20.40
N GLU A 375 6.93 13.16 19.13
CA GLU A 375 6.59 12.18 18.11
C GLU A 375 7.84 11.47 17.56
N ARG A 376 8.92 12.24 17.41
CA ARG A 376 10.16 11.78 16.78
C ARG A 376 10.98 10.81 17.62
N ILE A 377 10.85 10.85 18.96
CA ILE A 377 11.57 9.90 19.84
C ILE A 377 11.15 8.44 19.65
N PHE A 378 10.03 8.17 18.98
CA PHE A 378 9.59 6.83 18.60
C PHE A 378 10.05 6.41 17.20
N GLU A 379 10.75 7.28 16.44
CA GLU A 379 11.37 6.95 15.17
C GLU A 379 12.75 6.32 15.36
N SER A 380 13.16 5.46 14.41
CA SER A 380 14.43 4.74 14.50
C SER A 380 15.63 5.69 14.48
N PHE A 381 16.62 5.43 15.34
CA PHE A 381 17.87 6.18 15.46
C PHE A 381 17.72 7.65 15.88
N GLN A 382 16.55 8.05 16.39
CA GLN A 382 16.36 9.40 16.91
C GLN A 382 16.78 9.47 18.38
N GLN A 383 17.61 10.47 18.69
CA GLN A 383 17.98 10.83 20.05
C GLN A 383 17.47 12.25 20.30
N GLY A 384 16.60 12.43 21.29
CA GLY A 384 16.07 13.76 21.65
C GLY A 384 17.15 14.65 22.27
N GLY A 385 17.31 15.89 21.75
CA GLY A 385 18.06 16.97 22.36
C GLY A 385 19.31 17.43 21.59
N ARG A 386 19.45 18.75 21.48
CA ARG A 386 20.57 19.47 20.81
C ARG A 386 21.94 19.34 21.48
N ARG A 387 22.06 18.58 22.59
CA ARG A 387 23.33 18.28 23.25
C ARG A 387 23.50 16.77 23.39
N ALA A 388 23.82 16.13 22.28
CA ALA A 388 24.41 14.80 22.28
C ALA A 388 25.82 14.90 22.87
N SER A 389 25.95 14.99 24.19
CA SER A 389 27.19 14.78 24.89
C SER A 389 27.05 13.47 25.68
N THR A 390 27.71 12.42 25.19
CA THR A 390 28.15 11.22 25.94
C THR A 390 27.07 10.35 26.63
N THR A 391 25.78 10.50 26.34
CA THR A 391 24.77 9.67 27.00
C THR A 391 24.47 8.48 26.10
N GLU A 392 24.95 7.30 26.48
CA GLU A 392 24.74 6.00 25.83
C GLU A 392 23.27 5.72 25.53
N GLY A 393 22.96 5.41 24.30
CA GLY A 393 21.63 4.94 23.88
C GLY A 393 21.57 4.74 22.37
N THR A 394 20.88 3.70 21.95
CA THR A 394 20.80 3.26 20.56
C THR A 394 19.84 4.09 19.72
N GLY A 395 18.83 4.69 20.37
CA GLY A 395 17.67 5.31 19.71
C GLY A 395 16.73 4.27 19.08
N LEU A 396 16.90 2.99 19.38
CA LEU A 396 16.06 1.89 18.86
C LEU A 396 15.03 1.39 19.87
N GLY A 397 15.32 1.49 21.17
CA GLY A 397 14.48 0.90 22.21
C GLY A 397 13.04 1.42 22.20
N LEU A 398 12.81 2.75 22.09
CA LEU A 398 11.46 3.32 22.01
C LEU A 398 10.74 2.96 20.72
N THR A 399 11.44 2.90 19.59
CA THR A 399 10.88 2.45 18.30
C THR A 399 10.42 0.99 18.41
N LEU A 400 11.27 0.13 18.97
CA LEU A 400 10.92 -1.28 19.16
C LEU A 400 9.75 -1.44 20.14
N SER A 401 9.75 -0.66 21.24
CA SER A 401 8.63 -0.65 22.20
C SER A 401 7.32 -0.27 21.54
N LYS A 402 7.33 0.76 20.66
CA LYS A 402 6.16 1.17 19.89
C LYS A 402 5.66 0.03 19.01
N ARG A 403 6.54 -0.60 18.26
CA ARG A 403 6.16 -1.71 17.38
C ARG A 403 5.63 -2.93 18.13
N ILE A 404 6.23 -3.28 19.26
CA ILE A 404 5.74 -4.37 20.11
C ILE A 404 4.33 -4.07 20.61
N VAL A 405 4.07 -2.85 21.12
CA VAL A 405 2.76 -2.44 21.60
C VAL A 405 1.72 -2.41 20.46
N GLU A 406 2.09 -1.89 19.29
CA GLU A 406 1.23 -1.89 18.10
C GLU A 406 0.87 -3.32 17.64
N LEU A 407 1.81 -4.27 17.68
CA LEU A 407 1.54 -5.68 17.37
C LEU A 407 0.54 -6.33 18.36
N HIS A 408 0.49 -5.86 19.60
CA HIS A 408 -0.51 -6.26 20.58
C HIS A 408 -1.87 -5.57 20.40
N GLY A 409 -2.04 -4.73 19.35
CA GLY A 409 -3.25 -3.94 19.14
C GLY A 409 -3.38 -2.76 20.09
N GLY A 410 -2.29 -2.35 20.72
CA GLY A 410 -2.21 -1.28 21.71
C GLY A 410 -1.68 0.05 21.15
N ARG A 411 -1.41 0.98 22.04
CA ARG A 411 -0.79 2.28 21.73
C ARG A 411 0.23 2.67 22.79
N ILE A 412 1.27 3.44 22.38
CA ILE A 412 2.29 4.03 23.25
C ILE A 412 2.32 5.54 23.05
N TRP A 413 2.58 6.28 24.14
CA TRP A 413 2.64 7.75 24.09
C TRP A 413 3.63 8.30 25.10
N VAL A 414 3.91 9.61 25.01
CA VAL A 414 4.65 10.36 25.98
C VAL A 414 3.93 11.67 26.32
N ASP A 415 3.85 12.01 27.57
CA ASP A 415 3.49 13.32 28.08
C ASP A 415 4.68 13.86 28.87
N SER A 416 5.22 15.02 28.45
CA SER A 416 6.50 15.49 28.99
C SER A 416 6.60 17.00 28.93
N GLN A 417 7.29 17.55 29.92
CA GLN A 417 7.64 18.96 29.96
C GLN A 417 9.13 19.12 30.31
N MET A 418 9.84 19.90 29.49
CA MET A 418 11.25 20.17 29.68
C MET A 418 11.52 20.74 31.10
N GLY A 419 12.48 20.11 31.80
CA GLY A 419 12.90 20.49 33.16
C GLY A 419 11.95 20.06 34.28
N VAL A 420 10.84 19.40 33.96
CA VAL A 420 9.86 18.89 34.95
C VAL A 420 9.89 17.36 35.00
N GLY A 421 9.95 16.70 33.85
CA GLY A 421 9.98 15.25 33.75
C GLY A 421 9.15 14.74 32.58
N SER A 422 9.03 13.41 32.48
CA SER A 422 8.25 12.73 31.46
C SER A 422 7.37 11.64 32.06
N THR A 423 6.26 11.37 31.38
CA THR A 423 5.41 10.20 31.61
C THR A 423 5.29 9.44 30.29
N PHE A 424 5.95 8.31 30.21
CA PHE A 424 5.78 7.38 29.12
C PHE A 424 4.67 6.40 29.47
N GLY A 425 3.74 6.19 28.57
CA GLY A 425 2.63 5.27 28.79
C GLY A 425 2.43 4.34 27.62
N PHE A 426 1.96 3.14 27.89
CA PHE A 426 1.41 2.25 26.87
C PHE A 426 0.09 1.64 27.34
N ALA A 427 -0.76 1.31 26.40
CA ALA A 427 -2.00 0.59 26.63
C ALA A 427 -2.07 -0.64 25.75
N ILE A 428 -2.53 -1.75 26.29
CA ILE A 428 -2.78 -2.98 25.56
C ILE A 428 -4.18 -3.50 25.88
N PRO A 429 -4.88 -4.22 24.97
CA PRO A 429 -6.15 -4.85 25.29
C PRO A 429 -6.04 -5.78 26.50
N ALA A 430 -6.98 -5.69 27.42
CA ALA A 430 -7.05 -6.56 28.62
C ALA A 430 -7.43 -8.02 28.27
N GLY A 431 -8.02 -8.25 27.09
CA GLY A 431 -8.40 -9.57 26.54
C GLY A 431 -7.55 -9.99 25.36
N ALA A 432 -7.78 -11.19 24.83
CA ALA A 432 -7.02 -11.74 23.71
C ALA A 432 -6.91 -10.75 22.55
N PRO A 433 -5.71 -10.54 21.94
CA PRO A 433 -5.59 -9.80 20.72
C PRO A 433 -6.53 -10.43 19.68
N ALA A 434 -7.32 -9.60 18.99
CA ALA A 434 -8.08 -10.06 17.84
C ALA A 434 -7.05 -10.64 16.86
N THR A 435 -7.01 -11.96 16.75
CA THR A 435 -6.28 -12.62 15.68
C THR A 435 -6.78 -11.97 14.39
N ALA A 436 -5.90 -11.30 13.66
CA ALA A 436 -6.15 -11.00 12.26
C ALA A 436 -6.60 -12.32 11.64
N ALA A 437 -7.89 -12.42 11.39
CA ALA A 437 -8.49 -13.58 10.76
C ALA A 437 -7.74 -13.79 9.45
N ALA A 438 -6.94 -14.84 9.40
CA ALA A 438 -6.51 -15.41 8.15
C ALA A 438 -7.80 -15.75 7.40
N THR A 439 -8.18 -14.88 6.47
CA THR A 439 -9.19 -15.17 5.47
C THR A 439 -8.61 -16.24 4.55
N GLY A 440 -8.83 -17.46 4.93
CA GLY A 440 -8.47 -18.67 4.24
C GLY A 440 -9.49 -19.73 4.58
N ASP A 441 -10.77 -19.42 4.31
CA ASP A 441 -11.81 -20.43 4.21
C ASP A 441 -11.62 -21.10 2.84
N ASP A 442 -10.92 -22.23 2.84
CA ASP A 442 -10.92 -23.19 1.73
C ASP A 442 -12.02 -24.25 2.02
N PRO A 443 -13.22 -24.14 1.44
CA PRO A 443 -14.21 -25.19 1.50
C PRO A 443 -14.01 -26.16 0.32
N GLY A 444 -13.03 -27.06 0.40
CA GLY A 444 -12.80 -27.98 -0.71
C GLY A 444 -11.90 -29.15 -0.42
N ARG A 445 -12.16 -29.90 0.66
CA ARG A 445 -11.71 -31.29 0.74
C ARG A 445 -12.87 -32.18 1.18
N ALA A 446 -13.68 -32.57 0.21
CA ALA A 446 -14.50 -33.75 0.31
C ALA A 446 -13.91 -34.79 -0.65
N ASP A 447 -13.51 -35.88 -0.06
CA ASP A 447 -13.44 -37.27 -0.56
C ASP A 447 -13.29 -37.50 -2.07
N TRP A 448 -12.13 -38.01 -2.47
CA TRP A 448 -11.96 -39.32 -3.20
C TRP A 448 -10.51 -39.80 -3.08
#